data_deb9994fa4d369cf171311406ffd459e
#
_entry.id   deb9994fa4d369cf171311406ffd459e
#
_cell.length_a   1.000
_cell.length_b   1.000
_cell.length_c   1.000
_cell.angle_alpha   90.00
_cell.angle_beta   90.00
_cell.angle_gamma   90.00
#
_symmetry.space_group_name_H-M   'P 1'
#
loop_
_entity.id
_entity.type
_entity.pdbx_description
1 polymer ?
#
loop_
_entity_poly.entity_id
_entity_poly.type
_entity_poly.pdbx_seq_one_letter_code
_entity_poly.pdbx_strand_id
1 'polypeptide(L)'
;VDRAHRKFSDEQIKNLGVITKLYHGDTQALVDLIDEYKAELANAPEASDDKEVLIKSYWQSQIDWLTERFPDGVYADVIGLCKAAPMDGEDGIIDQDYSLNAGRYVGVVIEDDGLTQDEFKEEMLSLSAEFTALSAEAKKLEELIANNLKGLLGE
;
A
#
# COMPACT_ATOMS: atom_id res chain seq x y z
N VAL A 1 13.89 2.43 7.83
CA VAL A 1 12.85 3.29 8.40
C VAL A 1 12.34 2.62 9.66
N ASP A 2 12.44 3.30 10.80
CA ASP A 2 11.96 2.84 12.08
C ASP A 2 10.43 2.68 12.04
N ARG A 3 9.89 1.60 12.66
CA ARG A 3 8.45 1.35 12.74
C ARG A 3 7.66 2.47 13.42
N ALA A 4 8.33 3.32 14.18
CA ALA A 4 7.75 4.44 14.92
C ALA A 4 7.63 5.75 14.13
N HIS A 5 8.35 5.88 13.01
CA HIS A 5 8.39 7.13 12.23
C HIS A 5 8.11 6.85 10.75
N ARG A 6 6.83 6.90 10.37
CA ARG A 6 6.43 6.90 8.95
C ARG A 6 6.42 8.33 8.44
N LYS A 7 7.26 8.61 7.46
CA LYS A 7 7.25 9.89 6.72
C LYS A 7 6.85 9.60 5.27
N PHE A 8 6.12 10.52 4.69
CA PHE A 8 5.90 10.51 3.25
C PHE A 8 7.22 10.81 2.54
N SER A 9 7.47 10.14 1.41
CA SER A 9 8.54 10.54 0.50
C SER A 9 8.18 11.86 -0.20
N ASP A 10 9.17 12.52 -0.79
CA ASP A 10 8.95 13.77 -1.52
C ASP A 10 8.00 13.55 -2.71
N GLU A 11 8.09 12.41 -3.39
CA GLU A 11 7.20 12.03 -4.48
C GLU A 11 5.77 11.80 -3.99
N GLN A 12 5.59 11.14 -2.85
CA GLN A 12 4.26 10.96 -2.26
C GLN A 12 3.63 12.30 -1.89
N ILE A 13 4.42 13.26 -1.38
CA ILE A 13 3.95 14.62 -1.10
C ILE A 13 3.56 15.33 -2.39
N LYS A 14 4.36 15.22 -3.46
CA LYS A 14 4.03 15.78 -4.79
C LYS A 14 2.75 15.16 -5.35
N ASN A 15 2.61 13.83 -5.28
CA ASN A 15 1.44 13.11 -5.74
C ASN A 15 0.16 13.54 -5.00
N LEU A 16 0.21 13.71 -3.68
CA LEU A 16 -0.92 14.23 -2.90
C LEU A 16 -1.18 15.71 -3.21
N GLY A 17 -0.14 16.50 -3.41
CA GLY A 17 -0.24 17.93 -3.76
C GLY A 17 -0.91 18.16 -5.11
N VAL A 18 -0.63 17.32 -6.11
CA VAL A 18 -1.24 17.44 -7.43
C VAL A 18 -2.74 17.15 -7.42
N ILE A 19 -3.22 16.27 -6.54
CA ILE A 19 -4.66 15.99 -6.37
C ILE A 19 -5.41 17.27 -5.98
N THR A 20 -4.86 18.03 -5.04
CA THR A 20 -5.44 19.32 -4.63
C THR A 20 -5.48 20.32 -5.78
N LYS A 21 -4.42 20.38 -6.60
CA LYS A 21 -4.37 21.25 -7.79
C LYS A 21 -5.41 20.84 -8.82
N LEU A 22 -5.55 19.53 -9.09
CA LEU A 22 -6.59 19.00 -9.98
C LEU A 22 -8.00 19.38 -9.49
N TYR A 23 -8.25 19.28 -8.18
CA TYR A 23 -9.53 19.71 -7.60
C TYR A 23 -9.82 21.19 -7.85
N HIS A 24 -8.80 22.03 -7.88
CA HIS A 24 -8.94 23.46 -8.24
C HIS A 24 -8.90 23.73 -9.75
N GLY A 25 -8.87 22.69 -10.59
CA GLY A 25 -8.91 22.81 -12.04
C GLY A 25 -7.56 23.03 -12.72
N ASP A 26 -6.44 22.93 -11.97
CA ASP A 26 -5.09 23.02 -12.52
C ASP A 26 -4.66 21.65 -13.09
N THR A 27 -5.14 21.35 -14.27
CA THR A 27 -4.82 20.10 -14.98
C THR A 27 -3.38 20.05 -15.49
N GLN A 28 -2.78 21.23 -15.74
CA GLN A 28 -1.40 21.32 -16.20
C GLN A 28 -0.41 20.79 -15.14
N ALA A 29 -0.72 20.95 -13.87
CA ALA A 29 0.13 20.48 -12.79
C ALA A 29 0.32 18.94 -12.78
N LEU A 30 -0.68 18.18 -13.24
CA LEU A 30 -0.54 16.72 -13.40
C LEU A 30 0.38 16.37 -14.56
N VAL A 31 0.23 17.06 -15.70
CA VAL A 31 1.07 16.85 -16.87
C VAL A 31 2.53 17.15 -16.53
N ASP A 32 2.78 18.29 -15.87
CA ASP A 32 4.13 18.73 -15.47
C ASP A 32 4.79 17.71 -14.53
N LEU A 33 4.03 17.17 -13.56
CA LEU A 33 4.54 16.16 -12.62
C LEU A 33 4.85 14.82 -13.31
N ILE A 34 3.98 14.38 -14.23
CA ILE A 34 4.22 13.17 -15.01
C ILE A 34 5.45 13.33 -15.90
N ASP A 35 5.63 14.50 -16.51
CA ASP A 35 6.79 14.77 -17.36
C ASP A 35 8.09 14.87 -16.55
N GLU A 36 8.04 15.40 -15.32
CA GLU A 36 9.15 15.31 -14.35
C GLU A 36 9.53 13.85 -14.10
N TYR A 37 8.58 12.99 -13.79
CA TYR A 37 8.85 11.57 -13.51
C TYR A 37 9.32 10.79 -14.74
N LYS A 38 8.84 11.13 -15.94
CA LYS A 38 9.36 10.58 -17.19
C LYS A 38 10.81 11.00 -17.45
N ALA A 39 11.19 12.22 -17.11
CA ALA A 39 12.56 12.70 -17.22
C ALA A 39 13.49 11.92 -16.26
N GLU A 40 13.06 11.69 -15.01
CA GLU A 40 13.80 10.87 -14.06
C GLU A 40 13.92 9.41 -14.53
N LEU A 41 12.84 8.84 -15.08
CA LEU A 41 12.86 7.50 -15.68
C LEU A 41 13.84 7.40 -16.85
N ALA A 42 13.89 8.42 -17.72
CA ALA A 42 14.80 8.48 -18.86
C ALA A 42 16.27 8.66 -18.45
N ASN A 43 16.51 9.38 -17.35
CA ASN A 43 17.85 9.59 -16.79
C ASN A 43 18.33 8.43 -15.91
N ALA A 44 17.43 7.50 -15.55
CA ALA A 44 17.81 6.32 -14.78
C ALA A 44 18.81 5.47 -15.55
N PRO A 45 19.88 4.95 -14.90
CA PRO A 45 20.91 4.18 -15.57
C PRO A 45 20.32 2.96 -16.29
N GLU A 46 20.92 2.55 -17.41
CA GLU A 46 20.51 1.32 -18.09
C GLU A 46 20.79 0.13 -17.19
N ALA A 47 19.78 -0.75 -17.04
CA ALA A 47 19.78 -1.82 -16.07
C ALA A 47 20.92 -2.84 -16.33
N SER A 48 22.00 -2.68 -15.61
CA SER A 48 23.11 -3.64 -15.55
C SER A 48 23.13 -4.46 -14.24
N ASP A 49 22.30 -4.06 -13.26
CA ASP A 49 22.23 -4.65 -11.92
C ASP A 49 20.77 -4.54 -11.38
N ASP A 50 20.42 -5.37 -10.39
CA ASP A 50 19.09 -5.44 -9.77
C ASP A 50 18.63 -4.10 -9.17
N LYS A 51 19.54 -3.24 -8.71
CA LYS A 51 19.23 -1.93 -8.16
C LYS A 51 18.74 -0.94 -9.23
N GLU A 52 19.31 -0.99 -10.40
CA GLU A 52 18.95 -0.13 -11.53
C GLU A 52 17.57 -0.50 -12.09
N VAL A 53 17.25 -1.80 -12.10
CA VAL A 53 15.90 -2.29 -12.40
C VAL A 53 14.89 -1.73 -11.39
N LEU A 54 15.22 -1.72 -10.10
CA LEU A 54 14.37 -1.16 -9.05
C LEU A 54 14.14 0.35 -9.22
N ILE A 55 15.14 1.12 -9.65
CA ILE A 55 15.00 2.57 -9.87
C ILE A 55 14.03 2.84 -11.03
N LYS A 56 14.19 2.14 -12.16
CA LYS A 56 13.27 2.27 -13.30
C LYS A 56 11.85 1.85 -12.94
N SER A 57 11.69 0.73 -12.24
CA SER A 57 10.38 0.26 -11.81
C SER A 57 9.72 1.23 -10.82
N TYR A 58 10.51 1.90 -9.96
CA TYR A 58 10.01 2.92 -9.04
C TYR A 58 9.41 4.12 -9.79
N TRP A 59 10.15 4.73 -10.72
CA TRP A 59 9.64 5.88 -11.48
C TRP A 59 8.45 5.51 -12.36
N GLN A 60 8.48 4.33 -12.98
CA GLN A 60 7.33 3.83 -13.73
C GLN A 60 6.10 3.68 -12.81
N SER A 61 6.27 3.14 -11.61
CA SER A 61 5.18 2.99 -10.67
C SER A 61 4.57 4.32 -10.21
N GLN A 62 5.36 5.41 -10.12
CA GLN A 62 4.84 6.74 -9.81
C GLN A 62 3.97 7.29 -10.96
N ILE A 63 4.41 7.07 -12.20
CA ILE A 63 3.66 7.47 -13.40
C ILE A 63 2.34 6.68 -13.48
N ASP A 64 2.41 5.37 -13.33
CA ASP A 64 1.26 4.47 -13.39
C ASP A 64 0.25 4.82 -12.28
N TRP A 65 0.75 5.09 -11.06
CA TRP A 65 -0.08 5.50 -9.93
C TRP A 65 -0.93 6.75 -10.22
N LEU A 66 -0.36 7.74 -10.90
CA LEU A 66 -1.06 8.98 -11.28
C LEU A 66 -2.03 8.74 -12.45
N THR A 67 -1.59 8.04 -13.49
CA THR A 67 -2.38 7.84 -14.71
C THR A 67 -3.55 6.88 -14.53
N GLU A 68 -3.42 5.87 -13.70
CA GLU A 68 -4.52 4.95 -13.37
C GLU A 68 -5.61 5.63 -12.56
N ARG A 69 -5.25 6.56 -11.67
CA ARG A 69 -6.21 7.24 -10.80
C ARG A 69 -6.86 8.46 -11.45
N PHE A 70 -6.15 9.12 -12.35
CA PHE A 70 -6.64 10.30 -13.07
C PHE A 70 -6.44 10.17 -14.58
N PRO A 71 -7.07 9.17 -15.23
CA PRO A 71 -6.83 8.85 -16.64
C PRO A 71 -7.21 10.01 -17.57
N ASP A 72 -8.22 10.79 -17.21
CA ASP A 72 -8.70 11.93 -18.00
C ASP A 72 -7.92 13.23 -17.71
N GLY A 73 -6.93 13.18 -16.82
CA GLY A 73 -6.14 14.37 -16.43
C GLY A 73 -6.92 15.41 -15.62
N VAL A 74 -8.08 15.06 -15.10
CA VAL A 74 -8.95 15.92 -14.27
C VAL A 74 -9.21 15.27 -12.93
N TYR A 75 -9.64 16.07 -11.95
CA TYR A 75 -10.02 15.55 -10.65
C TYR A 75 -11.22 14.59 -10.76
N ALA A 76 -11.08 13.47 -10.07
CA ALA A 76 -12.19 12.54 -9.81
C ALA A 76 -12.04 12.02 -8.38
N ASP A 77 -13.15 11.65 -7.73
CA ASP A 77 -13.14 10.94 -6.47
C ASP A 77 -12.54 9.55 -6.65
N VAL A 78 -11.55 9.21 -5.83
CA VAL A 78 -10.86 7.91 -5.86
C VAL A 78 -11.01 7.24 -4.51
N ILE A 79 -11.68 6.08 -4.49
CA ILE A 79 -11.92 5.31 -3.27
C ILE A 79 -10.58 5.01 -2.57
N GLY A 80 -10.53 5.22 -1.26
CA GLY A 80 -9.34 5.00 -0.46
C GLY A 80 -8.25 6.07 -0.59
N LEU A 81 -8.43 7.09 -1.45
CA LEU A 81 -7.43 8.13 -1.69
C LEU A 81 -7.97 9.54 -1.46
N CYS A 82 -8.98 9.97 -2.22
CA CYS A 82 -9.51 11.32 -2.15
C CYS A 82 -11.01 11.35 -2.46
N LYS A 83 -11.72 12.29 -1.82
CA LYS A 83 -13.13 12.57 -2.06
C LYS A 83 -13.40 14.07 -1.86
N ALA A 84 -14.12 14.68 -2.78
CA ALA A 84 -14.67 16.02 -2.62
C ALA A 84 -15.94 15.92 -1.75
N ALA A 85 -15.77 15.83 -0.42
CA ALA A 85 -16.88 15.70 0.51
C ALA A 85 -17.76 16.96 0.49
N PRO A 86 -19.10 16.84 0.26
CA PRO A 86 -19.99 17.98 0.34
C PRO A 86 -20.14 18.47 1.79
N MET A 87 -20.61 19.71 1.98
CA MET A 87 -20.90 20.19 3.33
C MET A 87 -22.13 19.49 3.90
N ASP A 88 -23.19 19.40 3.11
CA ASP A 88 -24.49 18.84 3.46
C ASP A 88 -24.76 17.53 2.72
N GLY A 89 -25.72 16.75 3.20
CA GLY A 89 -26.20 15.52 2.57
C GLY A 89 -25.60 14.26 3.18
N GLU A 90 -26.04 13.11 2.68
CA GLU A 90 -25.56 11.80 3.10
C GLU A 90 -24.05 11.69 2.85
N ASP A 91 -23.30 11.27 3.84
CA ASP A 91 -21.82 11.28 3.87
C ASP A 91 -21.16 12.67 3.76
N GLY A 92 -21.90 13.76 4.00
CA GLY A 92 -21.35 15.11 4.07
C GLY A 92 -20.63 15.41 5.38
N ILE A 93 -19.96 16.57 5.43
CA ILE A 93 -19.16 16.98 6.60
C ILE A 93 -20.06 17.16 7.85
N ILE A 94 -21.27 17.69 7.69
CA ILE A 94 -22.24 17.85 8.79
C ILE A 94 -22.71 16.50 9.31
N ASP A 95 -23.03 15.56 8.43
CA ASP A 95 -23.48 14.21 8.79
C ASP A 95 -22.38 13.41 9.53
N GLN A 96 -21.13 13.74 9.29
CA GLN A 96 -19.97 13.17 9.97
C GLN A 96 -19.51 13.99 11.21
N ASP A 97 -20.41 14.75 11.84
CA ASP A 97 -20.14 15.58 13.01
C ASP A 97 -18.95 16.54 12.82
N TYR A 98 -18.80 17.13 11.63
CA TYR A 98 -17.68 18.00 11.25
C TYR A 98 -16.31 17.36 11.42
N SER A 99 -16.23 16.05 11.34
CA SER A 99 -14.96 15.33 11.41
C SER A 99 -14.09 15.68 10.20
N LEU A 100 -12.81 15.99 10.42
CA LEU A 100 -11.80 16.18 9.36
C LEU A 100 -10.93 14.93 9.15
N ASN A 101 -11.36 13.78 9.67
CA ASN A 101 -10.67 12.52 9.42
C ASN A 101 -10.99 12.00 8.02
N ALA A 102 -10.02 12.07 7.11
CA ALA A 102 -10.17 11.67 5.72
C ALA A 102 -10.70 10.22 5.56
N GLY A 103 -10.31 9.30 6.45
CA GLY A 103 -10.77 7.92 6.41
C GLY A 103 -12.28 7.73 6.55
N ARG A 104 -13.03 8.74 7.04
CA ARG A 104 -14.50 8.70 7.09
C ARG A 104 -15.15 8.96 5.74
N TYR A 105 -14.44 9.58 4.81
CA TYR A 105 -14.98 10.05 3.54
C TYR A 105 -14.53 9.23 2.34
N VAL A 106 -13.25 8.85 2.31
CA VAL A 106 -12.64 8.22 1.12
C VAL A 106 -13.03 6.75 0.93
N GLY A 107 -13.63 6.11 1.96
CA GLY A 107 -13.94 4.68 1.91
C GLY A 107 -12.70 3.80 2.06
N VAL A 108 -12.91 2.51 1.92
CA VAL A 108 -11.85 1.49 1.98
C VAL A 108 -11.88 0.71 0.67
N VAL A 109 -10.73 0.58 0.03
CA VAL A 109 -10.55 -0.36 -1.07
C VAL A 109 -10.43 -1.75 -0.45
N ILE A 110 -11.41 -2.61 -0.70
CA ILE A 110 -11.29 -4.04 -0.39
C ILE A 110 -10.73 -4.67 -1.66
N GLU A 111 -9.45 -5.03 -1.62
CA GLU A 111 -8.86 -5.83 -2.69
C GLU A 111 -9.53 -7.20 -2.65
N ASP A 112 -10.20 -7.55 -3.75
CA ASP A 112 -10.69 -8.90 -3.97
C ASP A 112 -9.45 -9.75 -4.29
N ASP A 113 -9.14 -10.72 -3.45
CA ASP A 113 -8.03 -11.66 -3.66
C ASP A 113 -8.27 -12.61 -4.86
N GLY A 114 -9.44 -12.47 -5.50
CA GLY A 114 -9.84 -13.28 -6.64
C GLY A 114 -10.18 -14.72 -6.30
N LEU A 115 -10.16 -15.09 -5.01
CA LEU A 115 -10.51 -16.42 -4.55
C LEU A 115 -12.02 -16.59 -4.45
N THR A 116 -12.53 -17.68 -4.95
CA THR A 116 -13.89 -18.09 -4.64
C THR A 116 -14.00 -18.51 -3.17
N GLN A 117 -15.21 -18.52 -2.63
CA GLN A 117 -15.42 -18.93 -1.24
C GLN A 117 -14.92 -20.36 -0.93
N ASP A 118 -14.94 -21.22 -1.93
CA ASP A 118 -14.48 -22.60 -1.77
C ASP A 118 -12.93 -22.67 -1.83
N GLU A 119 -12.29 -21.95 -2.75
CA GLU A 119 -10.83 -21.81 -2.80
C GLU A 119 -10.27 -21.19 -1.52
N PHE A 120 -10.90 -20.13 -1.00
CA PHE A 120 -10.52 -19.53 0.29
C PHE A 120 -10.59 -20.55 1.43
N LYS A 121 -11.65 -21.38 1.49
CA LYS A 121 -11.77 -22.44 2.50
C LYS A 121 -10.68 -23.49 2.37
N GLU A 122 -10.38 -23.93 1.14
CA GLU A 122 -9.32 -24.91 0.87
C GLU A 122 -7.95 -24.37 1.30
N GLU A 123 -7.65 -23.12 0.97
CA GLU A 123 -6.41 -22.47 1.39
C GLU A 123 -6.31 -22.33 2.91
N MET A 124 -7.39 -21.90 3.58
CA MET A 124 -7.45 -21.83 5.03
C MET A 124 -7.27 -23.19 5.72
N LEU A 125 -7.84 -24.26 5.17
CA LEU A 125 -7.65 -25.62 5.68
C LEU A 125 -6.20 -26.09 5.50
N SER A 126 -5.58 -25.77 4.34
CA SER A 126 -4.17 -26.08 4.07
C SER A 126 -3.24 -25.35 5.04
N LEU A 127 -3.41 -24.05 5.21
CA LEU A 127 -2.63 -23.23 6.15
C LEU A 127 -2.80 -23.70 7.60
N SER A 128 -4.01 -24.07 7.99
CA SER A 128 -4.29 -24.62 9.33
C SER A 128 -3.59 -25.95 9.57
N ALA A 129 -3.53 -26.82 8.57
CA ALA A 129 -2.82 -28.09 8.65
C ALA A 129 -1.31 -27.88 8.75
N GLU A 130 -0.74 -26.98 7.95
CA GLU A 130 0.66 -26.60 8.01
C GLU A 130 1.05 -25.99 9.37
N PHE A 131 0.24 -25.04 9.86
CA PHE A 131 0.43 -24.45 11.18
C PHE A 131 0.44 -25.51 12.29
N THR A 132 -0.47 -26.48 12.21
CA THR A 132 -0.54 -27.57 13.20
C THR A 132 0.71 -28.45 13.15
N ALA A 133 1.19 -28.78 11.94
CA ALA A 133 2.41 -29.56 11.75
C ALA A 133 3.65 -28.83 12.27
N LEU A 134 3.83 -27.55 11.92
CA LEU A 134 4.93 -26.71 12.40
C LEU A 134 4.91 -26.54 13.94
N SER A 135 3.74 -26.37 14.52
CA SER A 135 3.57 -26.26 15.97
C SER A 135 3.94 -27.57 16.68
N ALA A 136 3.64 -28.71 16.09
CA ALA A 136 4.05 -30.01 16.65
C ALA A 136 5.57 -30.23 16.55
N GLU A 137 6.19 -29.78 15.46
CA GLU A 137 7.66 -29.82 15.30
C GLU A 137 8.35 -28.88 16.29
N ALA A 138 7.85 -27.67 16.46
CA ALA A 138 8.38 -26.71 17.43
C ALA A 138 8.38 -27.30 18.85
N LYS A 139 7.29 -27.95 19.28
CA LYS A 139 7.23 -28.63 20.59
C LYS A 139 8.29 -29.71 20.75
N LYS A 140 8.52 -30.52 19.70
CA LYS A 140 9.56 -31.56 19.74
C LYS A 140 10.97 -30.95 19.88
N LEU A 141 11.22 -29.83 19.18
CA LEU A 141 12.48 -29.12 19.29
C LEU A 141 12.68 -28.49 20.68
N GLU A 142 11.61 -27.91 21.26
CA GLU A 142 11.63 -27.41 22.63
C GLU A 142 12.02 -28.51 23.65
N GLU A 143 11.39 -29.70 23.56
CA GLU A 143 11.69 -30.82 24.39
C GLU A 143 13.14 -31.32 24.19
N LEU A 144 13.64 -31.37 22.97
CA LEU A 144 15.00 -31.74 22.65
C LEU A 144 16.02 -30.76 23.26
N ILE A 145 15.74 -29.45 23.12
CA ILE A 145 16.58 -28.40 23.72
C ILE A 145 16.59 -28.53 25.24
N ALA A 146 15.41 -28.70 25.86
CA ALA A 146 15.32 -28.87 27.31
C ALA A 146 16.08 -30.09 27.81
N ASN A 147 16.01 -31.23 27.11
CA ASN A 147 16.76 -32.45 27.48
C ASN A 147 18.26 -32.26 27.28
N ASN A 148 18.70 -31.62 26.20
CA ASN A 148 20.11 -31.33 25.98
C ASN A 148 20.70 -30.39 27.07
N LEU A 149 19.91 -29.37 27.48
CA LEU A 149 20.33 -28.47 28.57
C LEU A 149 20.46 -29.21 29.91
N LYS A 150 19.51 -30.09 30.25
CA LYS A 150 19.62 -30.93 31.47
C LYS A 150 20.88 -31.81 31.44
N GLY A 151 21.14 -32.45 30.28
CA GLY A 151 22.36 -33.26 30.14
C GLY A 151 23.66 -32.44 30.25
N LEU A 152 23.69 -31.20 29.83
CA LEU A 152 24.83 -30.30 29.97
C LEU A 152 25.03 -29.79 31.41
N LEU A 153 23.92 -29.62 32.13
CA LEU A 153 23.96 -29.14 33.53
C LEU A 153 24.17 -30.25 34.58
N GLY A 154 24.13 -31.52 34.14
CA GLY A 154 24.35 -32.67 34.99
C GLY A 154 23.17 -33.03 35.90
N GLU A 155 21.94 -32.62 35.48
CA GLU A 155 20.67 -32.99 36.12
C GLU A 155 20.01 -34.20 35.45
#